data_e6dde6ffd73e6bf5aa40a8d49b767687
#
_entry.id   e6dde6ffd73e6bf5aa40a8d49b767687
#
_cell.length_a   1.000
_cell.length_b   1.000
_cell.length_c   1.000
_cell.angle_alpha   90.00
_cell.angle_beta   90.00
_cell.angle_gamma   90.00
#
_symmetry.space_group_name_H-M   'P 1'
#
loop_
_entity.id
_entity.type
_entity.pdbx_description
1 polymer ?
#
loop_
_entity_poly.entity_id
_entity_poly.type
_entity_poly.pdbx_seq_one_letter_code
_entity_poly.pdbx_strand_id
1 'polypeptide(L)'
;MFEQWGLLRSWDHVPFADELRQLLPADLPFREACIAGAARHLDLIVETNQHFNLTRIVDPREAAIKHVVDSVLPWRLFLGADHVADAGSGAGFPGIPLALVLPQTGFTLLESTQKKARFLESVVRELKLPNVEVRAERAEEWLNTHRVAIVTARAVAPLNRAASLFAPALRGGARVLLYKGPDAVTEIAEAAPETAKRQLRMCIIERYELPDALGTRTIVEMKRVG
;
A
#
# COMPACT_ATOMS: atom_id res chain seq x y z
N MET A 1 -24.89 -24.34 -26.29
CA MET A 1 -23.82 -23.31 -26.42
C MET A 1 -23.44 -22.78 -25.05
N PHE A 2 -23.09 -23.69 -24.10
CA PHE A 2 -22.74 -23.36 -22.69
C PHE A 2 -21.60 -24.23 -22.12
N GLU A 3 -20.70 -24.77 -22.97
CA GLU A 3 -19.64 -25.70 -22.53
C GLU A 3 -18.21 -25.14 -22.64
N GLN A 4 -18.00 -23.82 -22.85
CA GLN A 4 -16.64 -23.23 -22.93
C GLN A 4 -16.18 -22.51 -21.65
N TRP A 5 -16.89 -22.64 -20.55
CA TRP A 5 -16.52 -22.05 -19.26
C TRP A 5 -15.78 -23.02 -18.32
N GLY A 6 -15.40 -24.20 -18.80
CA GLY A 6 -14.85 -25.30 -18.01
C GLY A 6 -13.37 -25.19 -17.62
N LEU A 7 -12.59 -24.23 -18.16
CA LEU A 7 -11.14 -24.15 -17.94
C LEU A 7 -10.68 -23.00 -16.99
N LEU A 8 -11.62 -22.19 -16.49
CA LEU A 8 -11.31 -21.07 -15.59
C LEU A 8 -11.51 -21.39 -14.10
N ARG A 9 -11.78 -22.66 -13.76
CA ARG A 9 -12.15 -23.07 -12.39
C ARG A 9 -11.01 -23.49 -11.48
N SER A 10 -9.74 -23.32 -11.86
CA SER A 10 -8.63 -23.67 -10.96
C SER A 10 -8.39 -22.60 -9.86
N TRP A 11 -9.01 -21.43 -9.98
CA TRP A 11 -8.94 -20.34 -8.99
C TRP A 11 -10.10 -20.33 -7.99
N ASP A 12 -11.14 -21.14 -8.25
CA ASP A 12 -12.37 -21.18 -7.45
C ASP A 12 -12.21 -21.79 -6.05
N HIS A 13 -11.01 -22.23 -5.66
CA HIS A 13 -10.85 -23.06 -4.44
C HIS A 13 -9.60 -22.79 -3.58
N VAL A 14 -8.85 -21.71 -3.82
CA VAL A 14 -7.93 -21.25 -2.75
C VAL A 14 -8.58 -20.01 -2.14
N PRO A 15 -9.31 -20.16 -1.03
CA PRO A 15 -9.90 -19.00 -0.41
C PRO A 15 -8.75 -18.15 0.11
N PHE A 16 -8.46 -17.01 -0.54
CA PHE A 16 -7.51 -16.03 0.01
C PHE A 16 -7.75 -15.78 1.50
N ALA A 17 -9.00 -15.92 1.94
CA ALA A 17 -9.38 -15.83 3.34
C ALA A 17 -8.66 -16.86 4.21
N ASP A 18 -8.47 -18.10 3.77
CA ASP A 18 -7.79 -19.14 4.57
C ASP A 18 -6.29 -18.88 4.64
N GLU A 19 -5.67 -18.45 3.52
CA GLU A 19 -4.27 -18.02 3.52
C GLU A 19 -4.07 -16.83 4.47
N LEU A 20 -4.91 -15.81 4.36
CA LEU A 20 -4.84 -14.62 5.22
C LEU A 20 -5.07 -14.96 6.70
N ARG A 21 -5.95 -15.92 6.99
CA ARG A 21 -6.19 -16.37 8.38
C ARG A 21 -4.98 -17.00 9.01
N GLN A 22 -4.17 -17.72 8.21
CA GLN A 22 -2.92 -18.33 8.68
C GLN A 22 -1.77 -17.30 8.80
N LEU A 23 -1.74 -16.30 7.92
CA LEU A 23 -0.62 -15.40 7.75
C LEU A 23 -0.71 -14.10 8.56
N LEU A 24 -1.92 -13.59 8.77
CA LEU A 24 -2.11 -12.31 9.47
C LEU A 24 -1.89 -12.45 10.99
N PRO A 25 -1.19 -11.48 11.63
CA PRO A 25 -0.98 -11.48 13.07
C PRO A 25 -2.29 -11.58 13.86
N ALA A 26 -2.25 -12.31 14.97
CA ALA A 26 -3.43 -12.49 15.82
C ALA A 26 -3.89 -11.19 16.49
N ASP A 27 -2.98 -10.26 16.72
CA ASP A 27 -3.22 -8.96 17.36
C ASP A 27 -3.53 -7.83 16.36
N LEU A 28 -3.76 -8.16 15.07
CA LEU A 28 -4.14 -7.20 14.07
C LEU A 28 -5.54 -6.61 14.39
N PRO A 29 -5.70 -5.28 14.41
CA PRO A 29 -7.01 -4.67 14.62
C PRO A 29 -7.99 -5.09 13.53
N PHE A 30 -9.26 -5.28 13.91
CA PHE A 30 -10.31 -5.67 12.97
C PHE A 30 -9.95 -6.85 12.08
N ARG A 31 -9.17 -7.80 12.62
CA ARG A 31 -8.55 -8.91 11.89
C ARG A 31 -9.52 -9.66 10.97
N GLU A 32 -10.69 -10.06 11.46
CA GLU A 32 -11.66 -10.80 10.63
C GLU A 32 -12.26 -9.94 9.51
N ALA A 33 -12.51 -8.67 9.75
CA ALA A 33 -12.94 -7.73 8.71
C ALA A 33 -11.83 -7.52 7.66
N CYS A 34 -10.57 -7.45 8.11
CA CYS A 34 -9.42 -7.38 7.22
C CYS A 34 -9.30 -8.63 6.36
N ILE A 35 -9.44 -9.84 6.95
CA ILE A 35 -9.41 -11.11 6.20
C ILE A 35 -10.47 -11.11 5.11
N ALA A 36 -11.72 -10.83 5.47
CA ALA A 36 -12.83 -10.85 4.52
C ALA A 36 -12.67 -9.79 3.41
N GLY A 37 -12.35 -8.55 3.79
CA GLY A 37 -12.19 -7.45 2.83
C GLY A 37 -10.97 -7.62 1.91
N ALA A 38 -9.83 -8.03 2.48
CA ALA A 38 -8.61 -8.24 1.71
C ALA A 38 -8.71 -9.46 0.77
N ALA A 39 -9.37 -10.55 1.20
CA ALA A 39 -9.64 -11.68 0.33
C ALA A 39 -10.49 -11.25 -0.87
N ARG A 40 -11.59 -10.52 -0.64
CA ARG A 40 -12.43 -9.99 -1.73
C ARG A 40 -11.67 -9.03 -2.64
N HIS A 41 -10.78 -8.20 -2.08
CA HIS A 41 -9.91 -7.31 -2.89
C HIS A 41 -9.00 -8.12 -3.81
N LEU A 42 -8.37 -9.20 -3.30
CA LEU A 42 -7.53 -10.08 -4.12
C LEU A 42 -8.33 -10.79 -5.22
N ASP A 43 -9.56 -11.24 -4.94
CA ASP A 43 -10.47 -11.80 -5.95
C ASP A 43 -10.73 -10.79 -7.07
N LEU A 44 -11.05 -9.53 -6.73
CA LEU A 44 -11.28 -8.47 -7.70
C LEU A 44 -10.03 -8.18 -8.56
N ILE A 45 -8.84 -8.30 -7.98
CA ILE A 45 -7.57 -8.19 -8.73
C ILE A 45 -7.45 -9.33 -9.73
N VAL A 46 -7.71 -10.57 -9.33
CA VAL A 46 -7.66 -11.74 -10.22
C VAL A 46 -8.66 -11.59 -11.36
N GLU A 47 -9.91 -11.23 -11.04
CA GLU A 47 -10.96 -10.97 -12.04
C GLU A 47 -10.50 -9.89 -13.05
N THR A 48 -9.94 -8.78 -12.55
CA THR A 48 -9.54 -7.64 -13.38
C THR A 48 -8.28 -7.93 -14.20
N ASN A 49 -7.35 -8.73 -13.68
CA ASN A 49 -6.12 -9.12 -14.39
C ASN A 49 -6.42 -9.91 -15.69
N GLN A 50 -7.59 -10.50 -15.83
CA GLN A 50 -8.02 -11.12 -17.10
C GLN A 50 -8.20 -10.10 -18.23
N HIS A 51 -8.38 -8.82 -17.90
CA HIS A 51 -8.65 -7.75 -18.84
C HIS A 51 -7.49 -6.76 -18.98
N PHE A 52 -6.80 -6.47 -17.90
CA PHE A 52 -5.58 -5.67 -17.92
C PHE A 52 -4.71 -5.93 -16.67
N ASN A 53 -3.39 -5.85 -16.84
CA ASN A 53 -2.44 -6.19 -15.78
C ASN A 53 -2.43 -5.14 -14.65
N LEU A 54 -2.99 -5.47 -13.51
CA LEU A 54 -2.86 -4.73 -12.26
C LEU A 54 -1.57 -5.11 -11.52
N THR A 55 -1.29 -6.41 -11.46
CA THR A 55 -0.11 -6.98 -10.82
C THR A 55 0.39 -8.21 -11.59
N ARG A 56 1.69 -8.49 -11.44
CA ARG A 56 2.32 -9.71 -11.98
C ARG A 56 2.31 -10.88 -10.99
N ILE A 57 1.97 -10.61 -9.73
CA ILE A 57 1.90 -11.64 -8.69
C ILE A 57 0.55 -12.31 -8.82
N VAL A 58 0.56 -13.58 -9.23
CA VAL A 58 -0.64 -14.36 -9.55
C VAL A 58 -0.78 -15.60 -8.66
N ASP A 59 0.28 -16.05 -8.00
CA ASP A 59 0.19 -17.11 -7.00
C ASP A 59 -0.60 -16.63 -5.78
N PRO A 60 -1.62 -17.38 -5.32
CA PRO A 60 -2.51 -16.91 -4.25
C PRO A 60 -1.80 -16.65 -2.93
N ARG A 61 -0.89 -17.53 -2.53
CA ARG A 61 -0.16 -17.39 -1.27
C ARG A 61 0.86 -16.26 -1.35
N GLU A 62 1.58 -16.15 -2.47
CA GLU A 62 2.49 -15.03 -2.72
C GLU A 62 1.74 -13.69 -2.74
N ALA A 63 0.56 -13.64 -3.36
CA ALA A 63 -0.28 -12.45 -3.39
C ALA A 63 -0.77 -12.06 -1.98
N ALA A 64 -1.22 -13.02 -1.18
CA ALA A 64 -1.61 -12.78 0.21
C ALA A 64 -0.45 -12.19 1.01
N ILE A 65 0.76 -12.74 0.87
CA ILE A 65 1.95 -12.28 1.60
C ILE A 65 2.42 -10.92 1.09
N LYS A 66 2.74 -10.80 -0.21
CA LYS A 66 3.37 -9.60 -0.77
C LYS A 66 2.43 -8.41 -0.91
N HIS A 67 1.14 -8.65 -0.97
CA HIS A 67 0.17 -7.56 -1.08
C HIS A 67 -0.46 -7.21 0.27
N VAL A 68 -1.06 -8.18 0.96
CA VAL A 68 -1.83 -7.89 2.16
C VAL A 68 -0.96 -7.88 3.42
N VAL A 69 -0.25 -8.98 3.69
CA VAL A 69 0.58 -9.09 4.90
C VAL A 69 1.65 -7.99 4.94
N ASP A 70 2.37 -7.80 3.83
CA ASP A 70 3.37 -6.73 3.68
C ASP A 70 2.77 -5.34 3.97
N SER A 71 1.52 -5.10 3.55
CA SER A 71 0.85 -3.81 3.76
C SER A 71 0.49 -3.55 5.22
N VAL A 72 0.04 -4.59 5.94
CA VAL A 72 -0.52 -4.40 7.29
C VAL A 72 0.49 -4.63 8.42
N LEU A 73 1.60 -5.34 8.20
CA LEU A 73 2.58 -5.58 9.27
C LEU A 73 2.98 -4.31 10.03
N PRO A 74 3.28 -3.17 9.38
CA PRO A 74 3.67 -1.96 10.08
C PRO A 74 2.47 -1.06 10.49
N TRP A 75 1.27 -1.61 10.65
CA TRP A 75 0.05 -0.84 10.93
C TRP A 75 0.17 0.11 12.13
N ARG A 76 0.99 -0.26 13.14
CA ARG A 76 1.20 0.56 14.34
C ARG A 76 1.83 1.92 14.05
N LEU A 77 2.58 2.04 12.95
CA LEU A 77 3.21 3.29 12.52
C LEU A 77 2.20 4.34 12.05
N PHE A 78 0.97 3.93 11.77
CA PHE A 78 -0.13 4.77 11.29
C PHE A 78 -1.10 5.18 12.42
N LEU A 79 -0.92 4.66 13.63
CA LEU A 79 -1.78 5.01 14.77
C LEU A 79 -1.72 6.50 15.09
N GLY A 80 -2.90 7.08 15.36
CA GLY A 80 -3.05 8.49 15.68
C GLY A 80 -2.99 9.43 14.47
N ALA A 81 -2.88 8.89 13.26
CA ALA A 81 -3.01 9.70 12.05
C ALA A 81 -4.49 9.92 11.71
N ASP A 82 -4.89 11.17 11.56
CA ASP A 82 -6.25 11.50 11.11
C ASP A 82 -6.44 11.15 9.64
N HIS A 83 -5.40 11.36 8.83
CA HIS A 83 -5.44 11.14 7.39
C HIS A 83 -4.11 10.64 6.83
N VAL A 84 -4.20 9.64 5.95
CA VAL A 84 -3.08 9.04 5.23
C VAL A 84 -3.29 9.17 3.72
N ALA A 85 -2.28 9.63 2.99
CA ALA A 85 -2.25 9.57 1.54
C ALA A 85 -1.39 8.39 1.09
N ASP A 86 -1.95 7.49 0.29
CA ASP A 86 -1.22 6.39 -0.36
C ASP A 86 -0.81 6.84 -1.77
N ALA A 87 0.47 7.13 -1.95
CA ALA A 87 1.00 7.68 -3.19
C ALA A 87 1.38 6.58 -4.17
N GLY A 88 0.74 6.58 -5.34
CA GLY A 88 0.94 5.55 -6.35
C GLY A 88 0.33 4.22 -5.92
N SER A 89 -0.92 4.23 -5.46
CA SER A 89 -1.60 3.08 -4.86
C SER A 89 -1.67 1.84 -5.76
N GLY A 90 -1.56 1.99 -7.08
CA GLY A 90 -1.52 0.88 -8.02
C GLY A 90 -2.79 0.02 -7.97
N ALA A 91 -2.64 -1.22 -7.51
CA ALA A 91 -3.76 -2.13 -7.25
C ALA A 91 -4.39 -1.93 -5.85
N GLY A 92 -4.02 -0.87 -5.11
CA GLY A 92 -4.57 -0.53 -3.80
C GLY A 92 -3.68 -0.89 -2.60
N PHE A 93 -2.38 -1.04 -2.81
CA PHE A 93 -1.44 -1.44 -1.76
C PHE A 93 -0.36 -0.37 -1.49
N PRO A 94 -0.16 0.02 -0.22
CA PRO A 94 -0.70 -0.57 1.01
C PRO A 94 -2.06 -0.03 1.46
N GLY A 95 -2.66 0.97 0.78
CA GLY A 95 -3.78 1.76 1.27
C GLY A 95 -5.05 0.97 1.64
N ILE A 96 -5.54 0.06 0.78
CA ILE A 96 -6.77 -0.71 1.05
C ILE A 96 -6.62 -1.60 2.30
N PRO A 97 -5.58 -2.47 2.42
CA PRO A 97 -5.41 -3.26 3.64
C PRO A 97 -5.25 -2.43 4.91
N LEU A 98 -4.52 -1.31 4.85
CA LEU A 98 -4.39 -0.39 5.99
C LEU A 98 -5.74 0.23 6.36
N ALA A 99 -6.57 0.64 5.39
CA ALA A 99 -7.88 1.20 5.65
C ALA A 99 -8.84 0.20 6.32
N LEU A 100 -8.71 -1.10 6.02
CA LEU A 100 -9.48 -2.17 6.66
C LEU A 100 -9.12 -2.35 8.14
N VAL A 101 -7.85 -2.18 8.50
CA VAL A 101 -7.39 -2.33 9.89
C VAL A 101 -7.43 -1.04 10.69
N LEU A 102 -7.59 0.10 10.04
CA LEU A 102 -7.64 1.43 10.65
C LEU A 102 -8.90 2.20 10.22
N PRO A 103 -10.12 1.74 10.55
CA PRO A 103 -11.36 2.32 10.02
C PRO A 103 -11.65 3.74 10.51
N GLN A 104 -10.95 4.22 11.54
CA GLN A 104 -11.07 5.59 12.06
C GLN A 104 -10.11 6.57 11.35
N THR A 105 -9.16 6.08 10.55
CA THR A 105 -8.22 6.88 9.78
C THR A 105 -8.74 7.08 8.36
N GLY A 106 -8.76 8.32 7.88
CA GLY A 106 -9.09 8.62 6.49
C GLY A 106 -7.93 8.23 5.55
N PHE A 107 -8.24 7.67 4.40
CA PHE A 107 -7.26 7.33 3.38
C PHE A 107 -7.61 8.00 2.05
N THR A 108 -6.61 8.62 1.40
CA THR A 108 -6.72 9.03 0.00
C THR A 108 -5.75 8.19 -0.83
N LEU A 109 -6.30 7.42 -1.77
CA LEU A 109 -5.53 6.62 -2.72
C LEU A 109 -5.25 7.46 -3.96
N LEU A 110 -3.97 7.76 -4.20
CA LEU A 110 -3.52 8.60 -5.30
C LEU A 110 -2.94 7.71 -6.41
N GLU A 111 -3.63 7.61 -7.54
CA GLU A 111 -3.21 6.80 -8.69
C GLU A 111 -3.41 7.59 -9.99
N SER A 112 -2.32 7.88 -10.69
CA SER A 112 -2.38 8.71 -11.91
C SER A 112 -2.95 7.99 -13.14
N THR A 113 -2.93 6.65 -13.14
CA THR A 113 -3.45 5.85 -14.24
C THR A 113 -4.96 5.67 -14.12
N GLN A 114 -5.72 6.31 -14.99
CA GLN A 114 -7.19 6.33 -14.97
C GLN A 114 -7.83 4.94 -14.84
N LYS A 115 -7.31 3.94 -15.55
CA LYS A 115 -7.83 2.56 -15.48
C LYS A 115 -7.67 1.96 -14.09
N LYS A 116 -6.52 2.19 -13.43
CA LYS A 116 -6.25 1.72 -12.07
C LYS A 116 -7.09 2.49 -11.05
N ALA A 117 -7.23 3.82 -11.21
CA ALA A 117 -8.09 4.62 -10.33
C ALA A 117 -9.55 4.13 -10.38
N ARG A 118 -10.10 3.85 -11.56
CA ARG A 118 -11.45 3.27 -11.69
C ARG A 118 -11.57 1.88 -11.04
N PHE A 119 -10.53 1.06 -11.14
CA PHE A 119 -10.49 -0.20 -10.41
C PHE A 119 -10.56 0.05 -8.90
N LEU A 120 -9.74 0.95 -8.36
CA LEU A 120 -9.76 1.31 -6.94
C LEU A 120 -11.13 1.83 -6.49
N GLU A 121 -11.77 2.69 -7.28
CA GLU A 121 -13.15 3.16 -7.02
C GLU A 121 -14.15 1.99 -6.94
N SER A 122 -13.99 0.99 -7.81
CA SER A 122 -14.84 -0.21 -7.77
C SER A 122 -14.60 -1.05 -6.51
N VAL A 123 -13.35 -1.20 -6.09
CA VAL A 123 -12.97 -1.91 -4.84
C VAL A 123 -13.54 -1.19 -3.62
N VAL A 124 -13.33 0.13 -3.52
CA VAL A 124 -13.83 0.95 -2.40
C VAL A 124 -15.35 0.82 -2.26
N ARG A 125 -16.07 0.86 -3.36
CA ARG A 125 -17.54 0.69 -3.39
C ARG A 125 -17.97 -0.73 -3.00
N GLU A 126 -17.31 -1.75 -3.56
CA GLU A 126 -17.61 -3.15 -3.29
C GLU A 126 -17.37 -3.50 -1.81
N LEU A 127 -16.25 -3.06 -1.25
CA LEU A 127 -15.88 -3.28 0.14
C LEU A 127 -16.57 -2.32 1.12
N LYS A 128 -17.33 -1.33 0.62
CA LYS A 128 -18.04 -0.32 1.41
C LYS A 128 -17.10 0.38 2.41
N LEU A 129 -15.98 0.90 1.92
CA LEU A 129 -14.96 1.58 2.74
C LEU A 129 -15.27 3.09 2.85
N PRO A 130 -16.00 3.56 3.88
CA PRO A 130 -16.38 4.97 4.01
C PRO A 130 -15.20 5.88 4.33
N ASN A 131 -14.10 5.31 4.81
CA ASN A 131 -12.87 5.99 5.18
C ASN A 131 -11.86 6.08 4.03
N VAL A 132 -12.22 5.69 2.79
CA VAL A 132 -11.31 5.68 1.64
C VAL A 132 -11.86 6.55 0.51
N GLU A 133 -11.03 7.45 0.02
CA GLU A 133 -11.26 8.24 -1.18
C GLU A 133 -10.22 7.88 -2.25
N VAL A 134 -10.63 7.86 -3.52
CA VAL A 134 -9.73 7.63 -4.65
C VAL A 134 -9.60 8.91 -5.47
N ARG A 135 -8.37 9.27 -5.81
CA ARG A 135 -8.05 10.41 -6.68
C ARG A 135 -7.22 9.95 -7.88
N ALA A 136 -7.74 10.20 -9.07
CA ALA A 136 -7.05 9.92 -10.34
C ALA A 136 -6.07 11.04 -10.68
N GLU A 137 -5.09 11.28 -9.79
CA GLU A 137 -4.16 12.40 -9.83
C GLU A 137 -2.73 11.94 -9.51
N ARG A 138 -1.74 12.75 -9.88
CA ARG A 138 -0.36 12.55 -9.41
C ARG A 138 -0.25 12.98 -7.95
N ALA A 139 0.46 12.16 -7.15
CA ALA A 139 0.60 12.42 -5.72
C ALA A 139 1.27 13.76 -5.45
N GLU A 140 2.32 14.13 -6.21
CA GLU A 140 3.01 15.40 -6.06
C GLU A 140 2.11 16.61 -6.31
N GLU A 141 1.16 16.51 -7.25
CA GLU A 141 0.23 17.58 -7.57
C GLU A 141 -0.81 17.74 -6.47
N TRP A 142 -1.42 16.63 -6.04
CA TRP A 142 -2.41 16.63 -4.97
C TRP A 142 -1.84 17.13 -3.62
N LEU A 143 -0.63 16.68 -3.27
CA LEU A 143 0.06 17.06 -2.02
C LEU A 143 0.48 18.54 -1.97
N ASN A 144 0.47 19.28 -3.08
CA ASN A 144 0.71 20.72 -3.07
C ASN A 144 -0.42 21.50 -2.38
N THR A 145 -1.65 20.99 -2.46
CA THR A 145 -2.86 21.68 -2.01
C THR A 145 -3.53 21.03 -0.81
N HIS A 146 -3.18 19.77 -0.50
CA HIS A 146 -3.78 19.00 0.59
C HIS A 146 -2.78 18.71 1.70
N ARG A 147 -3.27 18.66 2.93
CA ARG A 147 -2.48 18.33 4.12
C ARG A 147 -2.91 16.97 4.63
N VAL A 148 -1.93 16.15 4.99
CA VAL A 148 -2.12 14.84 5.59
C VAL A 148 -1.13 14.62 6.73
N ALA A 149 -1.45 13.75 7.66
CA ALA A 149 -0.54 13.37 8.73
C ALA A 149 0.59 12.48 8.22
N ILE A 150 0.25 11.53 7.34
CA ILE A 150 1.20 10.56 6.79
C ILE A 150 1.00 10.45 5.27
N VAL A 151 2.12 10.40 4.55
CA VAL A 151 2.17 9.88 3.19
C VAL A 151 2.81 8.50 3.24
N THR A 152 2.19 7.51 2.64
CA THR A 152 2.80 6.19 2.45
C THR A 152 3.00 5.92 0.97
N ALA A 153 4.01 5.11 0.64
CA ALA A 153 4.25 4.68 -0.73
C ALA A 153 5.01 3.36 -0.78
N ARG A 154 4.69 2.53 -1.76
CA ARG A 154 5.40 1.30 -2.08
C ARG A 154 5.84 1.30 -3.53
N ALA A 155 7.13 1.04 -3.79
CA ALA A 155 7.72 0.93 -5.13
C ALA A 155 7.51 2.15 -6.05
N VAL A 156 7.35 3.36 -5.49
CA VAL A 156 7.07 4.59 -6.28
C VAL A 156 8.35 5.20 -6.85
N ALA A 157 9.42 5.30 -6.05
CA ALA A 157 10.69 5.89 -6.49
C ALA A 157 11.87 5.47 -5.59
N PRO A 158 13.12 5.56 -6.08
CA PRO A 158 14.31 5.56 -5.22
C PRO A 158 14.25 6.71 -4.20
N LEU A 159 14.91 6.54 -3.04
CA LEU A 159 14.80 7.50 -1.92
C LEU A 159 15.28 8.91 -2.27
N ASN A 160 16.30 9.06 -3.11
CA ASN A 160 16.77 10.37 -3.57
C ASN A 160 15.69 11.14 -4.34
N ARG A 161 14.90 10.46 -5.17
CA ARG A 161 13.77 11.07 -5.89
C ARG A 161 12.54 11.26 -4.99
N ALA A 162 12.31 10.35 -4.05
CA ALA A 162 11.20 10.45 -3.10
C ALA A 162 11.28 11.73 -2.26
N ALA A 163 12.49 12.18 -1.89
CA ALA A 163 12.72 13.44 -1.19
C ALA A 163 12.17 14.67 -1.94
N SER A 164 12.28 14.68 -3.27
CA SER A 164 11.71 15.74 -4.10
C SER A 164 10.20 15.58 -4.29
N LEU A 165 9.77 14.36 -4.56
CA LEU A 165 8.37 14.01 -4.83
C LEU A 165 7.46 14.40 -3.65
N PHE A 166 7.90 14.08 -2.42
CA PHE A 166 7.11 14.32 -1.22
C PHE A 166 7.46 15.63 -0.48
N ALA A 167 8.30 16.48 -1.07
CA ALA A 167 8.64 17.77 -0.49
C ALA A 167 7.44 18.65 -0.10
N PRO A 168 6.33 18.69 -0.87
CA PRO A 168 5.14 19.44 -0.46
C PRO A 168 4.53 18.95 0.86
N ALA A 169 4.35 17.65 1.00
CA ALA A 169 3.82 17.02 2.22
C ALA A 169 4.75 17.26 3.42
N LEU A 170 6.06 17.07 3.23
CA LEU A 170 7.08 17.30 4.26
C LEU A 170 7.11 18.75 4.75
N ARG A 171 6.95 19.74 3.85
CA ARG A 171 6.79 21.14 4.24
C ARG A 171 5.51 21.39 5.04
N GLY A 172 4.49 20.58 4.81
CA GLY A 172 3.23 20.59 5.55
C GLY A 172 3.31 19.90 6.93
N GLY A 173 4.45 19.33 7.30
CA GLY A 173 4.63 18.61 8.56
C GLY A 173 4.29 17.13 8.53
N ALA A 174 3.93 16.57 7.35
CA ALA A 174 3.66 15.15 7.22
C ALA A 174 4.91 14.30 7.48
N ARG A 175 4.69 13.08 7.98
CA ARG A 175 5.67 11.98 7.93
C ARG A 175 5.49 11.24 6.62
N VAL A 176 6.59 10.80 6.01
CA VAL A 176 6.54 9.95 4.81
C VAL A 176 7.08 8.58 5.18
N LEU A 177 6.28 7.53 5.01
CA LEU A 177 6.59 6.15 5.33
C LEU A 177 6.72 5.34 4.03
N LEU A 178 7.93 4.90 3.73
CA LEU A 178 8.27 4.23 2.47
C LEU A 178 8.57 2.75 2.71
N TYR A 179 7.84 1.88 2.02
CA TYR A 179 8.09 0.44 2.00
C TYR A 179 9.25 0.14 1.05
N LYS A 180 10.37 -0.27 1.61
CA LYS A 180 11.62 -0.55 0.88
C LYS A 180 12.06 -2.00 1.08
N GLY A 181 12.93 -2.46 0.19
CA GLY A 181 13.59 -3.76 0.29
C GLY A 181 14.81 -3.74 1.23
N PRO A 182 15.66 -4.77 1.16
CA PRO A 182 16.84 -4.91 2.02
C PRO A 182 17.88 -3.81 1.81
N ASP A 183 17.93 -3.20 0.62
CA ASP A 183 18.97 -2.23 0.23
C ASP A 183 18.69 -0.80 0.77
N ALA A 184 17.71 -0.64 1.67
CA ALA A 184 17.30 0.66 2.19
C ALA A 184 18.46 1.47 2.83
N VAL A 185 19.44 0.81 3.44
CA VAL A 185 20.63 1.47 4.02
C VAL A 185 21.43 2.17 2.92
N THR A 186 21.68 1.47 1.83
CA THR A 186 22.41 2.02 0.67
C THR A 186 21.62 3.16 0.02
N GLU A 187 20.31 2.97 -0.18
CA GLU A 187 19.45 4.02 -0.74
C GLU A 187 19.41 5.29 0.14
N ILE A 188 19.42 5.15 1.47
CA ILE A 188 19.50 6.30 2.41
C ILE A 188 20.82 7.03 2.25
N ALA A 189 21.95 6.30 2.16
CA ALA A 189 23.25 6.91 1.95
C ALA A 189 23.34 7.67 0.62
N GLU A 190 22.81 7.10 -0.45
CA GLU A 190 22.72 7.74 -1.78
C GLU A 190 21.81 8.98 -1.77
N ALA A 191 20.78 9.00 -0.92
CA ALA A 191 19.86 10.11 -0.80
C ALA A 191 20.39 11.25 0.10
N ALA A 192 21.50 11.05 0.83
CA ALA A 192 22.03 12.00 1.81
C ALA A 192 22.24 13.42 1.25
N PRO A 193 22.80 13.64 0.03
CA PRO A 193 22.97 15.00 -0.50
C PRO A 193 21.63 15.71 -0.71
N GLU A 194 20.61 14.99 -1.20
CA GLU A 194 19.31 15.58 -1.48
C GLU A 194 18.51 15.84 -0.20
N THR A 195 18.63 14.98 0.80
CA THR A 195 18.00 15.17 2.10
C THR A 195 18.62 16.35 2.87
N ALA A 196 19.96 16.47 2.86
CA ALA A 196 20.67 17.61 3.47
C ALA A 196 20.22 18.93 2.85
N LYS A 197 20.19 19.03 1.52
CA LYS A 197 19.72 20.21 0.79
C LYS A 197 18.30 20.64 1.17
N ARG A 198 17.43 19.69 1.54
CA ARG A 198 16.03 19.94 1.87
C ARG A 198 15.75 19.98 3.37
N GLN A 199 16.77 19.88 4.20
CA GLN A 199 16.62 19.78 5.66
C GLN A 199 15.68 18.61 6.07
N LEU A 200 15.90 17.46 5.45
CA LEU A 200 15.15 16.23 5.72
C LEU A 200 16.02 15.24 6.48
N ARG A 201 15.37 14.42 7.28
CA ARG A 201 15.98 13.26 7.93
C ARG A 201 15.28 12.01 7.38
N MET A 202 16.08 11.02 7.02
CA MET A 202 15.64 9.66 6.70
C MET A 202 16.19 8.69 7.73
N CYS A 203 15.38 7.76 8.21
CA CYS A 203 15.82 6.70 9.10
C CYS A 203 14.97 5.43 8.88
N ILE A 204 15.59 4.29 9.10
CA ILE A 204 14.87 3.02 9.21
C ILE A 204 14.17 3.00 10.56
N ILE A 205 12.87 2.81 10.57
CA ILE A 205 12.05 2.76 11.79
C ILE A 205 11.49 1.38 12.08
N GLU A 206 11.45 0.50 11.06
CA GLU A 206 11.00 -0.87 11.20
C GLU A 206 11.66 -1.76 10.15
N ARG A 207 11.93 -3.03 10.49
CA ARG A 207 12.39 -4.06 9.59
C ARG A 207 11.73 -5.38 9.97
N TYR A 208 11.24 -6.11 8.99
CA TYR A 208 10.62 -7.42 9.18
C TYR A 208 10.87 -8.34 7.98
N GLU A 209 10.78 -9.64 8.25
CA GLU A 209 10.82 -10.68 7.22
C GLU A 209 9.40 -11.03 6.80
N LEU A 210 9.19 -11.13 5.49
CA LEU A 210 7.94 -11.65 4.96
C LEU A 210 7.88 -13.17 5.15
N PRO A 211 6.71 -13.74 5.43
CA PRO A 211 6.54 -15.19 5.49
C PRO A 211 7.10 -15.90 4.25
N ASP A 212 7.40 -17.19 4.39
CA ASP A 212 7.91 -18.06 3.32
C ASP A 212 9.22 -17.54 2.68
N ALA A 213 10.03 -16.82 3.45
CA ALA A 213 11.28 -16.21 2.98
C ALA A 213 11.11 -15.35 1.71
N LEU A 214 9.92 -14.71 1.54
CA LEU A 214 9.63 -13.85 0.39
C LEU A 214 10.29 -12.46 0.46
N GLY A 215 11.26 -12.33 1.35
CA GLY A 215 12.19 -11.20 1.44
C GLY A 215 12.02 -10.34 2.68
N THR A 216 13.02 -9.50 2.89
CA THR A 216 13.06 -8.51 3.97
C THR A 216 12.36 -7.24 3.53
N ARG A 217 11.57 -6.68 4.42
CA ARG A 217 10.97 -5.37 4.25
C ARG A 217 11.53 -4.37 5.26
N THR A 218 11.74 -3.16 4.80
CA THR A 218 12.26 -2.06 5.61
C THR A 218 11.34 -0.85 5.46
N ILE A 219 10.86 -0.29 6.57
CA ILE A 219 10.11 0.96 6.55
C ILE A 219 11.09 2.12 6.82
N VAL A 220 11.19 2.99 5.83
CA VAL A 220 11.99 4.22 5.93
C VAL A 220 11.05 5.38 6.21
N GLU A 221 11.28 6.04 7.34
CA GLU A 221 10.64 7.32 7.65
C GLU A 221 11.45 8.47 7.07
N MET A 222 10.76 9.39 6.40
CA MET A 222 11.30 10.68 6.01
C MET A 222 10.45 11.77 6.64
N LYS A 223 11.13 12.72 7.29
CA LYS A 223 10.51 13.90 7.92
C LYS A 223 11.43 15.11 7.88
N ARG A 224 10.86 16.28 8.06
CA ARG A 224 11.65 17.51 8.19
C ARG A 224 12.44 17.51 9.49
N VAL A 225 13.66 18.04 9.43
CA VAL A 225 14.45 18.39 10.63
C VAL A 225 13.82 19.65 11.20
N GLY A 226 13.34 19.56 12.46
CA GLY A 226 12.78 20.70 13.19
C GLY A 226 13.85 21.69 13.62
#